data_43c8f1aca452387eb365a0db84f32604
#
_entry.id   43c8f1aca452387eb365a0db84f32604
#
_cell.length_a   1.000
_cell.length_b   1.000
_cell.length_c   1.000
_cell.angle_alpha   90.00
_cell.angle_beta   90.00
_cell.angle_gamma   90.00
#
_symmetry.space_group_name_H-M   'P 1'
#
loop_
_entity.id
_entity.type
_entity.pdbx_description
1 polymer ?
#
loop_
_entity_poly.entity_id
_entity_poly.type
_entity_poly.pdbx_seq_one_letter_code
_entity_poly.pdbx_strand_id
1 'polypeptide(L)'
;MKTSRRRVRGPLLAVLLTLGLSLSATPASAFPGSPGPATPDIVDSTEHGGRTVALTFDDGPNPEDTPELLDVLRRHRVRAVFCLQGDQVQRHPGIARRIAREGHTLCNHSMYHGDMGDWSEEEIRADLLETDAAIREAVPFARIPYFRAPYGSWGRSPGVAADLGMQPLGWSLAVEDWVPPGTDELVRRVEEGVGPGAVVLLHDGGGDRSQTVEAVARVVPELRSAGWRFTLPARRG
;
A
#
# COMPACT_ATOMS: atom_id res chain seq x y z
N MET A 1 -61.63 -35.27 -90.48
CA MET A 1 -60.23 -35.34 -90.86
C MET A 1 -59.61 -34.01 -90.38
N LYS A 2 -58.87 -34.03 -89.30
CA LYS A 2 -58.27 -32.81 -88.64
C LYS A 2 -56.78 -32.95 -88.68
N THR A 3 -56.10 -32.05 -89.34
CA THR A 3 -54.69 -31.96 -89.50
C THR A 3 -54.09 -31.17 -88.27
N SER A 4 -53.23 -31.83 -87.52
CA SER A 4 -52.51 -31.26 -86.40
C SER A 4 -51.20 -30.53 -86.84
N ARG A 5 -51.09 -29.29 -86.57
CA ARG A 5 -49.83 -28.49 -86.77
C ARG A 5 -48.94 -28.56 -85.48
N ARG A 6 -47.80 -29.22 -85.62
CA ARG A 6 -46.74 -29.19 -84.61
C ARG A 6 -46.04 -27.83 -84.65
N ARG A 7 -46.00 -27.15 -83.49
CA ARG A 7 -45.13 -25.98 -83.26
C ARG A 7 -43.81 -26.45 -82.68
N VAL A 8 -42.72 -26.08 -83.33
CA VAL A 8 -41.38 -26.27 -82.89
C VAL A 8 -41.05 -25.09 -81.93
N ARG A 9 -40.68 -25.36 -80.67
CA ARG A 9 -40.20 -24.40 -79.76
C ARG A 9 -38.66 -24.51 -79.68
N GLY A 10 -37.92 -23.44 -80.06
CA GLY A 10 -36.50 -23.37 -79.95
C GLY A 10 -36.11 -23.01 -78.45
N PRO A 11 -34.92 -23.42 -78.01
CA PRO A 11 -34.48 -23.14 -76.66
C PRO A 11 -34.02 -21.69 -76.51
N LEU A 12 -34.57 -20.98 -75.51
CA LEU A 12 -34.02 -19.71 -75.03
C LEU A 12 -32.76 -19.99 -74.21
N LEU A 13 -31.65 -19.42 -74.67
CA LEU A 13 -30.40 -19.42 -73.93
C LEU A 13 -30.46 -18.32 -72.83
N ALA A 14 -30.60 -18.70 -71.59
CA ALA A 14 -30.52 -17.77 -70.46
C ALA A 14 -29.08 -17.54 -70.11
N VAL A 15 -28.57 -16.33 -70.36
CA VAL A 15 -27.21 -15.87 -69.86
C VAL A 15 -27.38 -15.42 -68.39
N LEU A 16 -26.91 -16.26 -67.52
CA LEU A 16 -26.79 -15.88 -66.09
C LEU A 16 -25.51 -14.99 -65.86
N LEU A 17 -25.73 -13.68 -65.67
CA LEU A 17 -24.70 -12.80 -65.25
C LEU A 17 -24.49 -12.97 -63.73
N THR A 18 -23.42 -13.66 -63.32
CA THR A 18 -23.00 -13.72 -61.89
C THR A 18 -22.22 -12.47 -61.51
N LEU A 19 -22.88 -11.58 -60.77
CA LEU A 19 -22.22 -10.44 -60.11
C LEU A 19 -21.40 -10.96 -58.93
N GLY A 20 -20.09 -11.07 -59.09
CA GLY A 20 -19.18 -11.42 -58.02
C GLY A 20 -19.02 -10.23 -57.03
N LEU A 21 -19.63 -10.34 -55.84
CA LEU A 21 -19.44 -9.40 -54.76
C LEU A 21 -18.13 -9.74 -54.04
N SER A 22 -17.06 -9.02 -54.36
CA SER A 22 -15.76 -9.15 -53.67
C SER A 22 -15.90 -8.44 -52.32
N LEU A 23 -16.06 -9.17 -51.21
CA LEU A 23 -15.88 -8.63 -49.87
C LEU A 23 -14.41 -8.40 -49.64
N SER A 24 -13.98 -7.15 -49.72
CA SER A 24 -12.67 -6.74 -49.24
C SER A 24 -12.69 -6.71 -47.72
N ALA A 25 -12.08 -7.71 -47.07
CA ALA A 25 -11.83 -7.68 -45.63
C ALA A 25 -10.79 -6.59 -45.32
N THR A 26 -11.21 -5.48 -44.72
CA THR A 26 -10.32 -4.53 -44.13
C THR A 26 -9.59 -5.17 -42.93
N PRO A 27 -8.26 -5.09 -42.85
CA PRO A 27 -7.58 -5.59 -41.65
C PRO A 27 -8.03 -4.75 -40.44
N ALA A 28 -8.52 -5.43 -39.41
CA ALA A 28 -8.81 -4.80 -38.12
C ALA A 28 -7.51 -4.20 -37.59
N SER A 29 -7.43 -2.88 -37.53
CA SER A 29 -6.36 -2.18 -36.83
C SER A 29 -6.40 -2.62 -35.37
N ALA A 30 -5.38 -3.37 -34.95
CA ALA A 30 -5.17 -3.65 -33.53
C ALA A 30 -5.02 -2.30 -32.81
N PHE A 31 -5.99 -1.93 -32.00
CA PHE A 31 -5.82 -0.83 -31.07
C PHE A 31 -4.65 -1.18 -30.15
N PRO A 32 -3.67 -0.29 -29.96
CA PRO A 32 -2.66 -0.51 -28.96
C PRO A 32 -3.38 -0.78 -27.63
N GLY A 33 -3.12 -1.94 -27.02
CA GLY A 33 -3.73 -2.32 -25.75
C GLY A 33 -3.63 -1.17 -24.77
N SER A 34 -4.71 -0.84 -24.10
CA SER A 34 -4.69 0.13 -23.01
C SER A 34 -3.56 -0.25 -22.07
N PRO A 35 -2.70 0.68 -21.63
CA PRO A 35 -1.71 0.38 -20.61
C PRO A 35 -2.47 -0.26 -19.44
N GLY A 36 -2.02 -1.41 -18.99
CA GLY A 36 -2.57 -2.03 -17.78
C GLY A 36 -2.54 -1.04 -16.62
N PRO A 37 -3.34 -1.24 -15.58
CA PRO A 37 -3.35 -0.34 -14.43
C PRO A 37 -1.91 -0.16 -13.95
N ALA A 38 -1.47 1.10 -13.87
CA ALA A 38 -0.13 1.43 -13.41
C ALA A 38 0.02 0.89 -11.98
N THR A 39 1.13 0.20 -11.70
CA THR A 39 1.44 -0.20 -10.33
C THR A 39 1.45 1.05 -9.46
N PRO A 40 0.68 1.11 -8.37
CA PRO A 40 0.62 2.30 -7.55
C PRO A 40 1.97 2.61 -6.93
N ASP A 41 2.31 3.90 -6.85
CA ASP A 41 3.56 4.36 -6.26
C ASP A 41 3.66 3.93 -4.79
N ILE A 42 4.79 3.37 -4.40
CA ILE A 42 5.16 3.18 -3.00
C ILE A 42 5.68 4.52 -2.48
N VAL A 43 4.95 5.12 -1.53
CA VAL A 43 5.31 6.43 -0.99
C VAL A 43 6.39 6.29 0.09
N ASP A 44 7.47 7.03 -0.07
CA ASP A 44 8.63 7.06 0.83
C ASP A 44 8.97 8.48 1.33
N SER A 45 8.10 9.43 1.06
CA SER A 45 8.31 10.85 1.36
C SER A 45 7.09 11.50 1.99
N THR A 46 7.30 12.63 2.68
CA THR A 46 6.23 13.47 3.22
C THR A 46 5.56 14.30 2.13
N GLU A 47 4.31 14.70 2.36
CA GLU A 47 3.51 15.42 1.38
C GLU A 47 4.15 16.72 0.87
N HIS A 48 4.83 17.45 1.76
CA HIS A 48 5.32 18.79 1.42
C HIS A 48 6.83 18.88 1.22
N GLY A 49 7.57 17.77 1.41
CA GLY A 49 9.03 17.81 1.32
C GLY A 49 9.68 18.83 2.27
N GLY A 50 10.86 19.35 1.90
CA GLY A 50 11.58 20.32 2.70
C GLY A 50 12.01 19.76 4.08
N ARG A 51 12.21 20.60 5.08
CA ARG A 51 12.57 20.16 6.44
C ARG A 51 11.39 19.55 7.20
N THR A 52 10.79 18.51 6.61
CA THR A 52 9.73 17.70 7.20
C THR A 52 10.18 16.26 7.36
N VAL A 53 9.67 15.57 8.36
CA VAL A 53 9.96 14.17 8.65
C VAL A 53 8.70 13.47 9.15
N ALA A 54 8.48 12.25 8.72
CA ALA A 54 7.44 11.37 9.22
C ALA A 54 8.07 10.20 9.99
N LEU A 55 7.63 9.99 11.23
CA LEU A 55 7.98 8.80 11.99
C LEU A 55 6.93 7.72 11.73
N THR A 56 7.38 6.50 11.46
CA THR A 56 6.53 5.34 11.24
C THR A 56 7.04 4.16 12.05
N PHE A 57 6.13 3.41 12.66
CA PHE A 57 6.43 2.31 13.57
C PHE A 57 5.69 1.06 13.11
N ASP A 58 6.42 -0.06 13.01
CA ASP A 58 5.92 -1.33 12.53
C ASP A 58 5.84 -2.39 13.65
N ASP A 59 5.10 -3.48 13.38
CA ASP A 59 4.99 -4.70 14.19
C ASP A 59 4.18 -4.59 15.49
N GLY A 60 3.75 -3.39 15.87
CA GLY A 60 2.93 -3.19 17.05
C GLY A 60 1.45 -3.62 16.86
N PRO A 61 0.62 -3.47 17.92
CA PRO A 61 0.99 -2.92 19.22
C PRO A 61 1.69 -3.92 20.14
N ASN A 62 2.76 -3.50 20.81
CA ASN A 62 3.44 -4.25 21.85
C ASN A 62 2.98 -3.74 23.24
N PRO A 63 2.71 -4.63 24.23
CA PRO A 63 2.19 -4.20 25.53
C PRO A 63 3.18 -3.42 26.38
N GLU A 64 4.46 -3.55 26.13
CA GLU A 64 5.55 -2.93 26.89
C GLU A 64 5.98 -1.62 26.26
N ASP A 65 6.42 -1.63 25.03
CA ASP A 65 7.08 -0.49 24.39
C ASP A 65 6.09 0.51 23.76
N THR A 66 4.99 0.03 23.11
CA THR A 66 4.04 0.94 22.46
C THR A 66 3.42 1.97 23.42
N PRO A 67 3.01 1.62 24.66
CA PRO A 67 2.49 2.61 25.60
C PRO A 67 3.50 3.67 25.99
N GLU A 68 4.78 3.31 26.18
CA GLU A 68 5.85 4.25 26.50
C GLU A 68 6.17 5.17 25.32
N LEU A 69 6.21 4.63 24.10
CA LEU A 69 6.37 5.38 22.86
C LEU A 69 5.25 6.42 22.69
N LEU A 70 4.01 6.03 22.95
CA LEU A 70 2.86 6.96 22.89
C LEU A 70 2.99 8.09 23.90
N ASP A 71 3.51 7.81 25.11
CA ASP A 71 3.79 8.84 26.09
C ASP A 71 4.88 9.82 25.63
N VAL A 72 5.92 9.32 24.96
CA VAL A 72 6.96 10.17 24.34
C VAL A 72 6.35 11.06 23.26
N LEU A 73 5.64 10.47 22.30
CA LEU A 73 5.02 11.20 21.19
C LEU A 73 4.02 12.26 21.67
N ARG A 74 3.21 11.93 22.69
CA ARG A 74 2.25 12.85 23.31
C ARG A 74 2.96 14.02 23.99
N ARG A 75 4.01 13.78 24.78
CA ARG A 75 4.81 14.85 25.42
C ARG A 75 5.36 15.85 24.41
N HIS A 76 5.77 15.34 23.27
CA HIS A 76 6.32 16.14 22.18
C HIS A 76 5.28 16.61 21.16
N ARG A 77 4.00 16.25 21.31
CA ARG A 77 2.92 16.59 20.36
C ARG A 77 3.28 16.19 18.92
N VAL A 78 3.81 14.98 18.76
CA VAL A 78 4.13 14.38 17.45
C VAL A 78 3.05 13.37 17.11
N ARG A 79 2.54 13.43 15.88
CA ARG A 79 1.74 12.38 15.30
C ARG A 79 2.60 11.51 14.40
N ALA A 80 2.36 10.22 14.42
CA ALA A 80 3.10 9.22 13.67
C ALA A 80 2.15 8.26 12.95
N VAL A 81 2.69 7.39 12.13
CA VAL A 81 1.99 6.26 11.55
C VAL A 81 2.39 5.00 12.32
N PHE A 82 1.41 4.16 12.64
CA PHE A 82 1.61 2.84 13.24
C PHE A 82 1.10 1.79 12.27
N CYS A 83 2.01 1.01 11.69
CA CYS A 83 1.69 -0.12 10.81
C CYS A 83 1.49 -1.36 11.69
N LEU A 84 0.22 -1.63 11.97
CA LEU A 84 -0.21 -2.60 12.96
C LEU A 84 -0.28 -4.01 12.37
N GLN A 85 0.27 -4.97 13.09
CA GLN A 85 0.13 -6.38 12.83
C GLN A 85 -1.20 -6.88 13.42
N GLY A 86 -2.02 -7.55 12.62
CA GLY A 86 -3.40 -7.89 12.99
C GLY A 86 -3.53 -8.75 14.25
N ASP A 87 -2.70 -9.78 14.40
CA ASP A 87 -2.68 -10.65 15.57
C ASP A 87 -2.28 -9.90 16.85
N GLN A 88 -1.39 -8.90 16.76
CA GLN A 88 -1.02 -8.05 17.88
C GLN A 88 -2.18 -7.11 18.27
N VAL A 89 -2.94 -6.62 17.29
CA VAL A 89 -4.16 -5.85 17.55
C VAL A 89 -5.20 -6.70 18.29
N GLN A 90 -5.38 -7.94 17.88
CA GLN A 90 -6.30 -8.88 18.56
C GLN A 90 -5.88 -9.15 20.00
N ARG A 91 -4.58 -9.29 20.25
CA ARG A 91 -4.05 -9.51 21.62
C ARG A 91 -4.10 -8.25 22.49
N HIS A 92 -3.92 -7.07 21.89
CA HIS A 92 -3.78 -5.80 22.60
C HIS A 92 -4.71 -4.70 22.08
N PRO A 93 -6.05 -4.95 21.95
CA PRO A 93 -6.98 -4.01 21.33
C PRO A 93 -7.07 -2.67 22.08
N GLY A 94 -6.77 -2.66 23.37
CA GLY A 94 -6.74 -1.45 24.19
C GLY A 94 -5.65 -0.46 23.75
N ILE A 95 -4.49 -0.99 23.31
CA ILE A 95 -3.37 -0.19 22.84
C ILE A 95 -3.69 0.35 21.44
N ALA A 96 -4.22 -0.46 20.53
CA ALA A 96 -4.68 0.01 19.21
C ALA A 96 -5.70 1.16 19.33
N ARG A 97 -6.65 1.06 20.28
CA ARG A 97 -7.58 2.15 20.61
C ARG A 97 -6.84 3.41 21.11
N ARG A 98 -5.80 3.24 21.91
CA ARG A 98 -5.00 4.36 22.41
C ARG A 98 -4.27 5.07 21.29
N ILE A 99 -3.62 4.33 20.39
CA ILE A 99 -2.95 4.88 19.19
C ILE A 99 -3.92 5.78 18.40
N ALA A 100 -5.11 5.27 18.07
CA ALA A 100 -6.11 6.00 17.32
C ALA A 100 -6.64 7.23 18.09
N ARG A 101 -6.93 7.09 19.39
CA ARG A 101 -7.46 8.17 20.22
C ARG A 101 -6.48 9.30 20.41
N GLU A 102 -5.19 9.03 20.42
CA GLU A 102 -4.14 10.05 20.51
C GLU A 102 -3.84 10.70 19.14
N GLY A 103 -4.57 10.32 18.11
CA GLY A 103 -4.56 10.97 16.78
C GLY A 103 -3.43 10.51 15.87
N HIS A 104 -2.85 9.35 16.13
CA HIS A 104 -1.91 8.71 15.23
C HIS A 104 -2.67 8.05 14.06
N THR A 105 -1.98 7.87 12.95
CA THR A 105 -2.53 7.23 11.76
C THR A 105 -2.29 5.73 11.82
N LEU A 106 -3.33 4.95 11.54
CA LEU A 106 -3.24 3.50 11.45
C LEU A 106 -2.84 3.08 10.05
N CYS A 107 -2.07 2.02 9.97
CA CYS A 107 -1.58 1.40 8.75
C CYS A 107 -1.71 -0.13 8.91
N ASN A 108 -2.01 -0.83 7.84
CA ASN A 108 -2.10 -2.29 7.81
C ASN A 108 -0.69 -2.88 7.58
N HIS A 109 -0.27 -3.84 8.44
CA HIS A 109 1.03 -4.51 8.33
C HIS A 109 0.91 -6.03 8.29
N SER A 110 -0.11 -6.53 7.58
CA SER A 110 -0.51 -7.95 7.51
C SER A 110 -1.02 -8.54 8.83
N MET A 111 -1.63 -9.72 8.73
CA MET A 111 -2.20 -10.40 9.90
C MET A 111 -1.13 -11.00 10.80
N TYR A 112 -0.11 -11.65 10.19
CA TYR A 112 0.90 -12.45 10.87
C TYR A 112 2.33 -12.15 10.44
N HIS A 113 2.59 -10.97 9.88
CA HIS A 113 3.90 -10.56 9.37
C HIS A 113 4.47 -11.53 8.33
N GLY A 114 3.62 -12.06 7.42
CA GLY A 114 4.03 -12.97 6.36
C GLY A 114 4.79 -12.27 5.24
N ASP A 115 5.82 -12.92 4.69
CA ASP A 115 6.50 -12.44 3.48
C ASP A 115 5.56 -12.59 2.26
N MET A 116 5.13 -11.46 1.69
CA MET A 116 4.15 -11.40 0.61
C MET A 116 4.77 -11.43 -0.79
N GLY A 117 6.09 -11.55 -0.91
CA GLY A 117 6.80 -11.44 -2.19
C GLY A 117 6.27 -12.37 -3.27
N ASP A 118 5.97 -13.60 -2.90
CA ASP A 118 5.50 -14.64 -3.82
C ASP A 118 4.00 -14.97 -3.71
N TRP A 119 3.26 -14.27 -2.83
CA TRP A 119 1.84 -14.54 -2.63
C TRP A 119 1.01 -14.14 -3.85
N SER A 120 -0.08 -14.87 -4.07
CA SER A 120 -1.12 -14.50 -5.04
C SER A 120 -1.90 -13.26 -4.56
N GLU A 121 -2.53 -12.57 -5.49
CA GLU A 121 -3.39 -11.41 -5.14
C GLU A 121 -4.56 -11.80 -4.24
N GLU A 122 -5.06 -13.03 -4.35
CA GLU A 122 -6.13 -13.56 -3.50
C GLU A 122 -5.66 -13.76 -2.05
N GLU A 123 -4.49 -14.36 -1.86
CA GLU A 123 -3.87 -14.54 -0.54
C GLU A 123 -3.58 -13.19 0.13
N ILE A 124 -2.97 -12.25 -0.62
CA ILE A 124 -2.70 -10.90 -0.12
C ILE A 124 -4.02 -10.20 0.27
N ARG A 125 -5.03 -10.24 -0.59
CA ARG A 125 -6.32 -9.60 -0.33
C ARG A 125 -7.00 -10.18 0.91
N ALA A 126 -6.95 -11.49 1.08
CA ALA A 126 -7.52 -12.16 2.26
C ALA A 126 -6.83 -11.70 3.55
N ASP A 127 -5.50 -11.68 3.58
CA ASP A 127 -4.71 -11.24 4.73
C ASP A 127 -4.96 -9.76 5.08
N LEU A 128 -4.94 -8.86 4.06
CA LEU A 128 -5.18 -7.44 4.30
C LEU A 128 -6.61 -7.16 4.80
N LEU A 129 -7.61 -7.88 4.31
CA LEU A 129 -8.99 -7.75 4.80
C LEU A 129 -9.15 -8.29 6.21
N GLU A 130 -8.50 -9.40 6.55
CA GLU A 130 -8.49 -9.95 7.91
C GLU A 130 -7.84 -8.99 8.89
N THR A 131 -6.69 -8.42 8.52
CA THR A 131 -5.99 -7.39 9.31
C THR A 131 -6.85 -6.15 9.52
N ASP A 132 -7.49 -5.66 8.45
CA ASP A 132 -8.40 -4.52 8.51
C ASP A 132 -9.60 -4.81 9.43
N ALA A 133 -10.13 -6.03 9.40
CA ALA A 133 -11.22 -6.45 10.29
C ALA A 133 -10.78 -6.44 11.76
N ALA A 134 -9.59 -6.99 12.08
CA ALA A 134 -9.02 -6.96 13.42
C ALA A 134 -8.82 -5.53 13.93
N ILE A 135 -8.28 -4.64 13.07
CA ILE A 135 -8.10 -3.23 13.43
C ILE A 135 -9.45 -2.55 13.68
N ARG A 136 -10.47 -2.77 12.84
CA ARG A 136 -11.80 -2.17 13.01
C ARG A 136 -12.60 -2.76 14.15
N GLU A 137 -12.37 -4.00 14.51
CA GLU A 137 -12.95 -4.58 15.74
C GLU A 137 -12.42 -3.86 16.99
N ALA A 138 -11.10 -3.60 17.03
CA ALA A 138 -10.48 -2.85 18.12
C ALA A 138 -10.85 -1.36 18.09
N VAL A 139 -10.90 -0.76 16.91
CA VAL A 139 -11.12 0.68 16.68
C VAL A 139 -12.27 0.87 15.68
N PRO A 140 -13.53 0.89 16.11
CA PRO A 140 -14.68 1.05 15.23
C PRO A 140 -14.56 2.30 14.35
N PHE A 141 -14.88 2.15 13.05
CA PHE A 141 -14.79 3.22 12.04
C PHE A 141 -13.37 3.72 11.75
N ALA A 142 -12.33 2.95 12.13
CA ALA A 142 -10.95 3.31 11.83
C ALA A 142 -10.75 3.55 10.33
N ARG A 143 -10.06 4.65 10.02
CA ARG A 143 -9.46 4.85 8.69
C ARG A 143 -8.09 4.20 8.71
N ILE A 144 -7.82 3.36 7.70
CA ILE A 144 -6.55 2.66 7.52
C ILE A 144 -6.02 3.09 6.15
N PRO A 145 -5.40 4.28 6.07
CA PRO A 145 -5.05 4.89 4.78
C PRO A 145 -3.78 4.33 4.15
N TYR A 146 -3.00 3.53 4.89
CA TYR A 146 -1.74 3.00 4.44
C TYR A 146 -1.66 1.48 4.63
N PHE A 147 -0.83 0.87 3.80
CA PHE A 147 -0.35 -0.49 3.93
C PHE A 147 1.17 -0.52 3.79
N ARG A 148 1.85 -1.29 4.61
CA ARG A 148 3.27 -1.59 4.46
C ARG A 148 3.47 -3.09 4.41
N ALA A 149 4.20 -3.57 3.36
CA ALA A 149 4.51 -4.98 3.25
C ALA A 149 5.57 -5.37 4.27
N PRO A 150 5.38 -6.48 5.01
CA PRO A 150 6.41 -7.06 5.86
C PRO A 150 7.73 -7.24 5.09
N TYR A 151 8.85 -6.97 5.75
CA TYR A 151 10.20 -7.05 5.18
C TYR A 151 10.46 -6.15 3.97
N GLY A 152 9.50 -5.27 3.57
CA GLY A 152 9.56 -4.57 2.29
C GLY A 152 9.40 -5.51 1.09
N SER A 153 8.87 -6.71 1.31
CA SER A 153 8.66 -7.74 0.29
C SER A 153 7.32 -7.50 -0.43
N TRP A 154 7.33 -6.60 -1.38
CA TRP A 154 6.11 -6.04 -1.97
C TRP A 154 5.35 -7.01 -2.88
N GLY A 155 6.04 -7.76 -3.74
CA GLY A 155 5.39 -8.63 -4.72
C GLY A 155 4.23 -7.93 -5.46
N ARG A 156 3.02 -8.49 -5.39
CA ARG A 156 1.79 -7.93 -5.96
C ARG A 156 1.00 -7.05 -4.99
N SER A 157 1.47 -6.94 -3.75
CA SER A 157 0.72 -6.27 -2.67
C SER A 157 0.42 -4.78 -2.91
N PRO A 158 1.25 -3.98 -3.62
CA PRO A 158 0.92 -2.59 -3.88
C PRO A 158 -0.39 -2.40 -4.65
N GLY A 159 -0.63 -3.22 -5.69
CA GLY A 159 -1.87 -3.19 -6.47
C GLY A 159 -3.08 -3.56 -5.61
N VAL A 160 -2.98 -4.66 -4.86
CA VAL A 160 -4.06 -5.12 -3.99
C VAL A 160 -4.39 -4.10 -2.89
N ALA A 161 -3.38 -3.50 -2.28
CA ALA A 161 -3.57 -2.47 -1.25
C ALA A 161 -4.29 -1.23 -1.81
N ALA A 162 -3.88 -0.78 -3.00
CA ALA A 162 -4.53 0.35 -3.67
C ALA A 162 -5.98 0.06 -4.03
N ASP A 163 -6.30 -1.12 -4.53
CA ASP A 163 -7.68 -1.56 -4.78
C ASP A 163 -8.56 -1.55 -3.51
N LEU A 164 -7.94 -1.76 -2.35
CA LEU A 164 -8.59 -1.67 -1.04
C LEU A 164 -8.61 -0.24 -0.48
N GLY A 165 -8.09 0.74 -1.22
CA GLY A 165 -8.06 2.15 -0.82
C GLY A 165 -6.91 2.51 0.13
N MET A 166 -5.89 1.67 0.24
CA MET A 166 -4.69 1.91 1.04
C MET A 166 -3.52 2.32 0.15
N GLN A 167 -2.80 3.37 0.57
CA GLN A 167 -1.56 3.79 -0.07
C GLN A 167 -0.42 2.88 0.37
N PRO A 168 0.32 2.23 -0.55
CA PRO A 168 1.56 1.55 -0.20
C PRO A 168 2.57 2.53 0.41
N LEU A 169 3.07 2.23 1.62
CA LEU A 169 3.94 3.09 2.40
C LEU A 169 5.32 2.46 2.58
N GLY A 170 6.30 2.96 1.86
CA GLY A 170 7.71 2.64 2.04
C GLY A 170 8.40 3.55 3.07
N TRP A 171 9.68 3.69 2.94
CA TRP A 171 10.52 4.56 3.75
C TRP A 171 11.72 5.07 2.94
N SER A 172 12.25 6.22 3.31
CA SER A 172 13.51 6.75 2.77
C SER A 172 14.67 6.66 3.75
N LEU A 173 14.39 6.34 5.01
CA LEU A 173 15.41 6.09 6.03
C LEU A 173 15.03 4.87 6.87
N ALA A 174 15.85 3.83 6.86
CA ALA A 174 15.83 2.71 7.79
C ALA A 174 17.00 2.83 8.76
N VAL A 175 16.73 2.78 10.06
CA VAL A 175 17.78 2.89 11.09
C VAL A 175 18.17 1.55 11.71
N GLU A 176 17.55 0.46 11.22
CA GLU A 176 17.83 -0.92 11.62
C GLU A 176 17.70 -1.16 13.13
N ASP A 177 16.67 -0.59 13.74
CA ASP A 177 16.38 -0.73 15.16
C ASP A 177 15.90 -2.15 15.56
N TRP A 178 15.57 -2.99 14.56
CA TRP A 178 15.25 -4.42 14.78
C TRP A 178 16.48 -5.26 15.14
N VAL A 179 17.70 -4.78 14.88
CA VAL A 179 18.98 -5.33 15.40
C VAL A 179 19.50 -4.36 16.43
N PRO A 180 19.17 -4.54 17.72
CA PRO A 180 19.38 -3.49 18.75
C PRO A 180 20.83 -3.01 18.80
N PRO A 181 21.17 -1.82 18.24
CA PRO A 181 22.53 -1.33 18.17
C PRO A 181 22.94 -0.47 19.37
N GLY A 182 21.99 -0.19 20.27
CA GLY A 182 22.10 0.78 21.34
C GLY A 182 21.43 2.12 21.02
N THR A 183 20.88 2.77 22.05
CA THR A 183 20.15 4.04 21.91
C THR A 183 20.98 5.14 21.24
N ASP A 184 22.25 5.32 21.65
CA ASP A 184 23.14 6.34 21.06
C ASP A 184 23.35 6.14 19.56
N GLU A 185 23.51 4.91 19.15
CA GLU A 185 23.67 4.58 17.73
C GLU A 185 22.38 4.84 16.94
N LEU A 186 21.22 4.53 17.48
CA LEU A 186 19.93 4.85 16.84
C LEU A 186 19.75 6.36 16.68
N VAL A 187 20.05 7.13 17.72
CA VAL A 187 20.00 8.60 17.65
C VAL A 187 20.91 9.11 16.54
N ARG A 188 22.16 8.67 16.51
CA ARG A 188 23.13 9.06 15.48
C ARG A 188 22.62 8.72 14.07
N ARG A 189 22.10 7.49 13.85
CA ARG A 189 21.58 7.07 12.55
C ARG A 189 20.40 7.92 12.07
N VAL A 190 19.50 8.31 12.97
CA VAL A 190 18.40 9.22 12.61
C VAL A 190 18.94 10.60 12.28
N GLU A 191 19.80 11.19 13.12
CA GLU A 191 20.32 12.56 12.94
C GLU A 191 21.13 12.70 11.65
N GLU A 192 21.99 11.73 11.37
CA GLU A 192 22.83 11.74 10.16
C GLU A 192 22.05 11.35 8.90
N GLY A 193 21.01 10.48 9.03
CA GLY A 193 20.28 9.95 7.91
C GLY A 193 19.06 10.77 7.50
N VAL A 194 18.51 11.62 8.39
CA VAL A 194 17.28 12.34 8.07
C VAL A 194 17.50 13.39 6.98
N GLY A 195 16.81 13.22 5.86
CA GLY A 195 16.80 14.14 4.73
C GLY A 195 15.46 14.87 4.56
N PRO A 196 15.39 15.88 3.67
CA PRO A 196 14.17 16.61 3.37
C PRO A 196 13.03 15.68 2.94
N GLY A 197 11.93 15.71 3.70
CA GLY A 197 10.76 14.89 3.42
C GLY A 197 10.89 13.42 3.83
N ALA A 198 11.85 13.06 4.68
CA ALA A 198 12.10 11.68 5.06
C ALA A 198 10.89 11.00 5.72
N VAL A 199 10.67 9.75 5.35
CA VAL A 199 9.85 8.78 6.07
C VAL A 199 10.81 7.81 6.77
N VAL A 200 10.78 7.80 8.10
CA VAL A 200 11.68 6.99 8.93
C VAL A 200 10.99 5.72 9.33
N LEU A 201 11.61 4.57 9.00
CA LEU A 201 11.19 3.25 9.47
C LEU A 201 11.79 2.97 10.84
N LEU A 202 10.91 2.71 11.78
CA LEU A 202 11.17 2.29 13.15
C LEU A 202 10.20 1.15 13.49
N HIS A 203 10.37 0.53 14.66
CA HIS A 203 9.49 -0.53 15.13
C HIS A 203 9.04 -0.24 16.57
N ASP A 204 7.77 -0.58 16.87
CA ASP A 204 7.22 -0.58 18.23
C ASP A 204 6.81 -1.99 18.68
N GLY A 205 7.06 -3.00 17.81
CA GLY A 205 6.82 -4.41 18.07
C GLY A 205 7.91 -5.32 17.51
N GLY A 206 7.64 -6.63 17.45
CA GLY A 206 8.58 -7.63 16.95
C GLY A 206 9.80 -7.89 17.84
N GLY A 207 9.74 -7.56 19.14
CA GLY A 207 10.80 -7.75 20.14
C GLY A 207 10.89 -6.60 21.12
N ASP A 208 11.96 -6.53 21.89
CA ASP A 208 12.27 -5.41 22.79
C ASP A 208 12.61 -4.16 21.98
N ARG A 209 11.86 -3.08 22.18
CA ARG A 209 12.01 -1.78 21.49
C ARG A 209 12.30 -0.63 22.47
N SER A 210 12.71 -0.95 23.69
CA SER A 210 13.07 0.06 24.70
C SER A 210 14.10 1.06 24.19
N GLN A 211 15.11 0.61 23.42
CA GLN A 211 16.11 1.47 22.80
C GLN A 211 15.50 2.40 21.73
N THR A 212 14.52 1.92 20.96
CA THR A 212 13.78 2.74 19.98
C THR A 212 12.98 3.82 20.69
N VAL A 213 12.26 3.46 21.76
CA VAL A 213 11.49 4.42 22.57
C VAL A 213 12.40 5.51 23.13
N GLU A 214 13.54 5.14 23.71
CA GLU A 214 14.51 6.10 24.26
C GLU A 214 15.14 6.96 23.15
N ALA A 215 15.49 6.37 22.00
CA ALA A 215 16.02 7.11 20.86
C ALA A 215 15.01 8.17 20.35
N VAL A 216 13.74 7.80 20.22
CA VAL A 216 12.67 8.75 19.81
C VAL A 216 12.52 9.89 20.82
N ALA A 217 12.62 9.59 22.12
CA ALA A 217 12.55 10.62 23.17
C ALA A 217 13.66 11.68 23.06
N ARG A 218 14.83 11.29 22.54
CA ARG A 218 15.98 12.19 22.32
C ARG A 218 15.93 12.89 20.97
N VAL A 219 15.70 12.13 19.91
CA VAL A 219 15.70 12.62 18.52
C VAL A 219 14.61 13.67 18.26
N VAL A 220 13.42 13.52 18.83
CA VAL A 220 12.32 14.45 18.55
C VAL A 220 12.62 15.89 18.96
N PRO A 221 13.09 16.19 20.18
CA PRO A 221 13.47 17.56 20.55
C PRO A 221 14.69 18.07 19.76
N GLU A 222 15.66 17.21 19.45
CA GLU A 222 16.87 17.56 18.71
C GLU A 222 16.54 17.96 17.26
N LEU A 223 15.76 17.16 16.56
CA LEU A 223 15.30 17.51 15.22
C LEU A 223 14.48 18.80 15.21
N ARG A 224 13.61 19.01 16.20
CA ARG A 224 12.87 20.29 16.30
C ARG A 224 13.79 21.48 16.49
N SER A 225 14.78 21.38 17.35
CA SER A 225 15.75 22.47 17.56
C SER A 225 16.57 22.74 16.30
N ALA A 226 16.80 21.73 15.47
CA ALA A 226 17.41 21.85 14.14
C ALA A 226 16.44 22.36 13.06
N GLY A 227 15.20 22.69 13.40
CA GLY A 227 14.20 23.27 12.50
C GLY A 227 13.39 22.27 11.68
N TRP A 228 13.40 20.99 12.06
CA TRP A 228 12.54 19.96 11.43
C TRP A 228 11.11 20.05 11.95
N ARG A 229 10.15 19.75 11.07
CA ARG A 229 8.73 19.64 11.40
C ARG A 229 8.27 18.20 11.21
N PHE A 230 7.57 17.67 12.21
CA PHE A 230 6.97 16.35 12.12
C PHE A 230 5.64 16.43 11.39
N THR A 231 5.44 15.55 10.41
CA THR A 231 4.23 15.45 9.59
C THR A 231 3.94 13.98 9.25
N LEU A 232 2.98 13.75 8.39
CA LEU A 232 2.63 12.40 7.91
C LEU A 232 3.22 12.16 6.52
N PRO A 233 3.37 10.89 6.09
CA PRO A 233 3.73 10.55 4.71
C PRO A 233 2.71 11.09 3.72
N ALA A 234 3.15 11.30 2.48
CA ALA A 234 2.26 11.68 1.39
C ALA A 234 1.20 10.60 1.11
N ARG A 235 0.07 11.04 0.58
CA ARG A 235 -0.94 10.16 -0.03
C ARG A 235 -1.13 10.62 -1.46
N ARG A 236 -0.85 9.73 -2.39
CA ARG A 236 -1.09 9.93 -3.81
C ARG A 236 -2.35 9.14 -4.16
N GLY A 237 -3.50 9.75 -3.95
CA GLY A 237 -4.80 9.16 -4.24
C GLY A 237 -5.38 9.69 -5.52
#